data_0cfaed52329651185ba45459843171f2
#
_entry.id   0cfaed52329651185ba45459843171f2
#
_cell.length_a   1.000
_cell.length_b   1.000
_cell.length_c   1.000
_cell.angle_alpha   90.00
_cell.angle_beta   90.00
_cell.angle_gamma   90.00
#
_symmetry.space_group_name_H-M   'P 1'
#
loop_
_entity.id
_entity.type
_entity.pdbx_description
1 polymer ?
#
loop_
_entity_poly.entity_id
_entity_poly.type
_entity_poly.pdbx_seq_one_letter_code
_entity_poly.pdbx_strand_id
1 'polypeptide(L)'
;MKSNRIFLLISAVALASWSCTSEISDGSLQSSLDKSSQTLSVALQKITSSEGYQVLATPAVSTSSMAKAYSPFIDSTYNTILLADIVGEYEFNKANTYKRWKQPITNFFSKTADNASLMIIRLPEEKIKKPNSLFVYNPADTLLTNNYVFSLNKYDYKFNRVLGWTYDMASTINVKTVDAGALSIQSSSSKEAGYKFASEFAFTNGFTTKSSYTTGDTAVSVYAIYEGAKVIYEESFTAIKTTADNRHRESEYSMTIGDVKIIRQRGPNSLDSAKVYVAGVLQTTAKVEVVDIATTDGTDVSVTAHKRELKITFDDGTSKTISELLGTSVETIRNLFISLRQSYFATGIVDRIAWDIYMKK
;
A
#
# COMPACT_ATOMS: atom_id res chain seq x y z
N MET A 1 -2.93 40.21 -12.86
CA MET A 1 -3.62 39.66 -11.69
C MET A 1 -4.80 38.80 -12.14
N LYS A 2 -4.66 37.49 -12.22
CA LYS A 2 -5.76 36.51 -12.23
C LYS A 2 -5.23 35.26 -11.54
N SER A 3 -5.72 35.05 -10.34
CA SER A 3 -5.40 33.97 -9.44
C SER A 3 -5.91 32.64 -9.97
N ASN A 4 -5.02 31.68 -10.18
CA ASN A 4 -5.36 30.29 -10.46
C ASN A 4 -5.71 29.58 -9.14
N ARG A 5 -7.00 29.49 -8.88
CA ARG A 5 -7.57 28.61 -7.85
C ARG A 5 -7.92 27.25 -8.49
N ILE A 6 -6.97 26.35 -8.55
CA ILE A 6 -7.22 24.94 -8.87
C ILE A 6 -6.29 24.10 -7.97
N PHE A 7 -6.68 23.91 -6.73
CA PHE A 7 -6.15 22.84 -5.85
C PHE A 7 -7.03 22.74 -4.61
N LEU A 8 -8.26 22.26 -4.77
CA LEU A 8 -9.13 21.94 -3.63
C LEU A 8 -10.32 21.09 -4.10
N LEU A 9 -10.06 19.84 -4.45
CA LEU A 9 -11.14 18.89 -4.73
C LEU A 9 -10.67 17.43 -4.53
N ILE A 10 -10.05 17.12 -3.40
CA ILE A 10 -9.91 15.74 -2.91
C ILE A 10 -9.98 15.79 -1.39
N SER A 11 -11.12 16.09 -0.82
CA SER A 11 -11.39 15.83 0.62
C SER A 11 -12.84 16.11 1.04
N ALA A 12 -13.79 16.11 0.14
CA ALA A 12 -15.18 16.44 0.49
C ALA A 12 -16.21 15.48 -0.14
N VAL A 13 -15.99 14.17 -0.12
CA VAL A 13 -16.99 13.17 -0.54
C VAL A 13 -17.23 12.09 0.51
N ALA A 14 -16.96 12.34 1.76
CA ALA A 14 -17.20 11.34 2.82
C ALA A 14 -18.21 11.78 3.89
N LEU A 15 -18.98 12.86 3.69
CA LEU A 15 -19.87 13.35 4.75
C LEU A 15 -21.34 13.58 4.36
N ALA A 16 -21.83 12.96 3.31
CA ALA A 16 -23.25 13.16 2.93
C ALA A 16 -23.94 11.88 2.49
N SER A 17 -24.18 10.93 3.41
CA SER A 17 -25.26 9.93 3.26
C SER A 17 -25.45 9.04 4.50
N TRP A 18 -25.51 9.62 5.69
CA TRP A 18 -25.87 8.84 6.87
C TRP A 18 -27.02 9.53 7.60
N SER A 19 -28.17 9.55 6.96
CA SER A 19 -29.45 9.78 7.60
C SER A 19 -30.43 8.73 7.11
N CYS A 20 -30.25 7.50 7.60
CA CYS A 20 -31.32 6.53 7.71
C CYS A 20 -31.26 5.98 9.12
N THR A 21 -32.16 6.44 9.97
CA THR A 21 -32.56 5.77 11.20
C THR A 21 -33.23 4.44 10.81
N SER A 22 -32.42 3.41 10.52
CA SER A 22 -32.90 2.03 10.58
C SER A 22 -32.80 1.61 12.03
N GLU A 23 -33.93 1.19 12.59
CA GLU A 23 -33.98 0.47 13.85
C GLU A 23 -32.94 -0.64 13.80
N ILE A 24 -31.91 -0.52 14.65
CA ILE A 24 -30.85 -1.52 14.77
C ILE A 24 -31.52 -2.69 15.47
N SER A 25 -31.80 -3.76 14.72
CA SER A 25 -32.19 -5.03 15.31
C SER A 25 -31.11 -5.46 16.33
N ASP A 26 -31.51 -5.94 17.48
CA ASP A 26 -30.74 -6.40 18.64
C ASP A 26 -29.62 -7.42 18.33
N GLY A 27 -28.67 -7.07 17.47
CA GLY A 27 -27.44 -7.81 17.32
C GLY A 27 -26.45 -7.35 18.37
N SER A 28 -26.08 -8.19 19.30
CA SER A 28 -24.99 -7.87 20.23
C SER A 28 -23.73 -7.46 19.47
N LEU A 29 -22.86 -6.62 20.05
CA LEU A 29 -21.56 -6.24 19.48
C LEU A 29 -20.78 -7.48 19.02
N GLN A 30 -20.82 -8.57 19.81
CA GLN A 30 -20.19 -9.83 19.48
C GLN A 30 -20.72 -10.40 18.16
N SER A 31 -22.05 -10.46 17.97
CA SER A 31 -22.67 -10.95 16.72
C SER A 31 -22.26 -10.10 15.51
N SER A 32 -22.18 -8.77 15.68
CA SER A 32 -21.74 -7.86 14.62
C SER A 32 -20.25 -8.06 14.26
N LEU A 33 -19.39 -8.29 15.25
CA LEU A 33 -17.98 -8.59 15.04
C LEU A 33 -17.78 -9.95 14.38
N ASP A 34 -18.48 -11.00 14.83
CA ASP A 34 -18.38 -12.33 14.26
C ASP A 34 -18.83 -12.32 12.79
N LYS A 35 -19.94 -11.63 12.46
CA LYS A 35 -20.42 -11.45 11.09
C LYS A 35 -19.44 -10.66 10.23
N SER A 36 -18.87 -9.57 10.75
CA SER A 36 -17.89 -8.74 10.04
C SER A 36 -16.59 -9.49 9.80
N SER A 37 -16.12 -10.26 10.78
CA SER A 37 -14.94 -11.12 10.66
C SER A 37 -15.15 -12.22 9.63
N GLN A 38 -16.33 -12.85 9.59
CA GLN A 38 -16.67 -13.84 8.58
C GLN A 38 -16.69 -13.21 7.18
N THR A 39 -17.30 -12.02 7.02
CA THR A 39 -17.34 -11.29 5.75
C THR A 39 -15.91 -10.98 5.27
N LEU A 40 -15.04 -10.51 6.17
CA LEU A 40 -13.63 -10.25 5.88
C LEU A 40 -12.91 -11.54 5.43
N SER A 41 -13.10 -12.65 6.15
CA SER A 41 -12.50 -13.94 5.80
C SER A 41 -12.90 -14.40 4.41
N VAL A 42 -14.19 -14.30 4.05
CA VAL A 42 -14.69 -14.63 2.71
C VAL A 42 -14.10 -13.71 1.64
N ALA A 43 -14.00 -12.42 1.91
CA ALA A 43 -13.39 -11.45 0.98
C ALA A 43 -11.90 -11.76 0.75
N LEU A 44 -11.16 -12.03 1.81
CA LEU A 44 -9.75 -12.42 1.73
C LEU A 44 -9.56 -13.72 0.95
N GLN A 45 -10.44 -14.71 1.15
CA GLN A 45 -10.41 -15.96 0.38
C GLN A 45 -10.64 -15.69 -1.12
N LYS A 46 -11.63 -14.84 -1.47
CA LYS A 46 -11.87 -14.45 -2.87
C LYS A 46 -10.67 -13.74 -3.49
N ILE A 47 -10.00 -12.84 -2.75
CA ILE A 47 -8.81 -12.15 -3.22
C ILE A 47 -7.68 -13.18 -3.43
N THR A 48 -7.37 -13.98 -2.42
CA THR A 48 -6.22 -14.90 -2.45
C THR A 48 -6.40 -16.05 -3.41
N SER A 49 -7.63 -16.44 -3.75
CA SER A 49 -7.92 -17.45 -4.78
C SER A 49 -8.00 -16.88 -6.19
N SER A 50 -7.97 -15.55 -6.38
CA SER A 50 -7.98 -14.96 -7.72
C SER A 50 -6.69 -15.29 -8.48
N GLU A 51 -6.79 -15.51 -9.79
CA GLU A 51 -5.62 -15.73 -10.64
C GLU A 51 -4.62 -14.59 -10.55
N GLY A 52 -5.12 -13.34 -10.51
CA GLY A 52 -4.29 -12.15 -10.37
C GLY A 52 -3.44 -12.17 -9.10
N TYR A 53 -4.04 -12.53 -7.96
CA TYR A 53 -3.27 -12.67 -6.72
C TYR A 53 -2.27 -13.83 -6.80
N GLN A 54 -2.68 -14.98 -7.33
CA GLN A 54 -1.83 -16.16 -7.40
C GLN A 54 -0.55 -15.94 -8.22
N VAL A 55 -0.63 -15.18 -9.32
CA VAL A 55 0.56 -14.85 -10.12
C VAL A 55 1.44 -13.76 -9.47
N LEU A 56 0.86 -12.90 -8.63
CA LEU A 56 1.60 -11.90 -7.87
C LEU A 56 2.16 -12.44 -6.56
N ALA A 57 1.43 -13.37 -5.91
CA ALA A 57 1.84 -13.93 -4.63
C ALA A 57 3.09 -14.79 -4.82
N THR A 58 4.19 -14.35 -4.23
CA THR A 58 5.40 -15.15 -4.12
C THR A 58 5.59 -15.56 -2.68
N PRO A 59 6.05 -16.77 -2.42
CA PRO A 59 6.55 -17.12 -1.09
C PRO A 59 7.56 -16.05 -0.66
N ALA A 60 7.33 -15.43 0.45
CA ALA A 60 8.16 -14.37 0.98
C ALA A 60 9.59 -14.91 1.20
N VAL A 61 10.50 -14.62 0.28
CA VAL A 61 11.91 -14.61 0.64
C VAL A 61 12.09 -13.34 1.45
N SER A 62 12.34 -13.49 2.74
CA SER A 62 12.59 -12.40 3.67
C SER A 62 13.80 -11.60 3.18
N THR A 63 13.56 -10.52 2.47
CA THR A 63 14.58 -9.54 2.16
C THR A 63 14.15 -8.21 2.78
N SER A 64 14.86 -7.82 3.80
CA SER A 64 14.75 -6.60 4.58
C SER A 64 15.19 -5.34 3.83
N SER A 65 14.88 -5.21 2.56
CA SER A 65 15.11 -3.95 1.86
C SER A 65 13.84 -3.50 1.16
N MET A 66 13.13 -2.58 1.83
CA MET A 66 12.20 -1.71 1.12
C MET A 66 12.98 -1.07 -0.04
N ALA A 67 12.49 -1.25 -1.25
CA ALA A 67 12.94 -0.41 -2.35
C ALA A 67 12.61 1.03 -1.92
N LYS A 68 13.62 1.76 -1.47
CA LYS A 68 13.51 3.21 -1.36
C LYS A 68 13.18 3.69 -2.76
N ALA A 69 12.09 4.44 -2.91
CA ALA A 69 11.84 5.17 -4.13
C ALA A 69 13.16 5.89 -4.48
N TYR A 70 13.76 5.50 -5.57
CA TYR A 70 15.01 6.09 -6.03
C TYR A 70 14.66 7.50 -6.45
N SER A 71 15.04 8.48 -5.63
CA SER A 71 15.07 9.86 -6.08
C SER A 71 16.36 10.03 -6.87
N PRO A 72 16.31 10.14 -8.19
CA PRO A 72 17.50 10.41 -8.96
C PRO A 72 18.06 11.78 -8.52
N PHE A 73 19.31 11.82 -8.07
CA PHE A 73 20.02 13.07 -7.84
C PHE A 73 20.19 13.77 -9.18
N ILE A 74 19.57 14.92 -9.30
CA ILE A 74 19.59 15.73 -10.50
C ILE A 74 20.32 17.03 -10.21
N ASP A 75 21.22 17.37 -11.09
CA ASP A 75 21.98 18.61 -11.06
C ASP A 75 21.18 19.81 -11.65
N SER A 76 19.90 19.61 -11.95
CA SER A 76 19.05 20.65 -12.52
C SER A 76 18.03 21.17 -11.50
N THR A 77 17.66 22.43 -11.65
CA THR A 77 16.70 23.11 -10.77
C THR A 77 15.25 22.70 -11.02
N TYR A 78 14.97 22.13 -12.19
CA TYR A 78 13.62 21.71 -12.62
C TYR A 78 13.68 20.58 -13.64
N ASN A 79 12.86 19.54 -13.47
CA ASN A 79 12.69 18.44 -14.41
C ASN A 79 11.25 18.00 -14.49
N THR A 80 10.80 17.69 -15.68
CA THR A 80 9.50 17.07 -15.96
C THR A 80 9.70 15.91 -16.90
N ILE A 81 9.19 14.73 -16.54
CA ILE A 81 9.14 13.54 -17.39
C ILE A 81 7.67 13.12 -17.48
N LEU A 82 7.13 13.12 -18.68
CA LEU A 82 5.76 12.70 -18.96
C LEU A 82 5.75 11.36 -19.67
N LEU A 83 4.60 10.67 -19.68
CA LEU A 83 4.45 9.41 -20.39
C LEU A 83 4.88 9.54 -21.87
N ALA A 84 4.52 10.64 -22.53
CA ALA A 84 4.88 10.90 -23.92
C ALA A 84 6.40 10.93 -24.18
N ASP A 85 7.19 11.19 -23.16
CA ASP A 85 8.65 11.21 -23.26
C ASP A 85 9.27 9.80 -23.28
N ILE A 86 8.55 8.80 -22.78
CA ILE A 86 9.06 7.46 -22.46
C ILE A 86 8.28 6.33 -23.13
N VAL A 87 7.29 6.64 -23.97
CA VAL A 87 6.50 5.63 -24.68
C VAL A 87 7.40 4.68 -25.49
N GLY A 88 6.97 3.43 -25.60
CA GLY A 88 7.68 2.36 -26.32
C GLY A 88 7.58 1.03 -25.61
N GLU A 89 8.13 0.01 -26.22
CA GLU A 89 8.19 -1.34 -25.65
C GLU A 89 9.64 -1.66 -25.30
N TYR A 90 9.85 -2.11 -24.08
CA TYR A 90 11.16 -2.38 -23.48
C TYR A 90 11.21 -3.80 -22.95
N GLU A 91 12.19 -4.57 -23.37
CA GLU A 91 12.35 -5.94 -22.92
C GLU A 91 13.65 -6.14 -22.15
N PHE A 92 13.58 -6.94 -21.09
CA PHE A 92 14.74 -7.36 -20.33
C PHE A 92 15.69 -8.15 -21.22
N ASN A 93 16.95 -7.70 -21.28
CA ASN A 93 17.99 -8.34 -22.04
C ASN A 93 18.61 -9.50 -21.24
N LYS A 94 18.14 -10.71 -21.52
CA LYS A 94 18.58 -11.95 -20.85
C LYS A 94 20.04 -12.31 -21.12
N ALA A 95 20.59 -11.87 -22.24
CA ALA A 95 22.00 -12.12 -22.62
C ALA A 95 22.97 -11.07 -22.05
N ASN A 96 22.48 -10.15 -21.24
CA ASN A 96 23.33 -9.10 -20.69
C ASN A 96 24.36 -9.66 -19.70
N THR A 97 25.63 -9.46 -20.00
CA THR A 97 26.77 -9.91 -19.20
C THR A 97 27.30 -8.85 -18.22
N TYR A 98 26.67 -7.69 -18.15
CA TYR A 98 27.09 -6.64 -17.23
C TYR A 98 26.94 -7.08 -15.76
N LYS A 99 28.04 -6.98 -15.01
CA LYS A 99 28.10 -7.45 -13.61
C LYS A 99 27.91 -6.35 -12.57
N ARG A 100 27.62 -5.10 -12.98
CA ARG A 100 27.62 -3.95 -12.04
C ARG A 100 26.27 -3.24 -12.02
N TRP A 101 25.68 -3.17 -10.85
CA TRP A 101 24.45 -2.44 -10.57
C TRP A 101 24.50 -0.91 -10.81
N LYS A 102 25.69 -0.33 -11.00
CA LYS A 102 25.90 1.10 -11.31
C LYS A 102 25.74 1.43 -12.80
N GLN A 103 25.46 0.45 -13.66
CA GLN A 103 25.24 0.69 -15.07
C GLN A 103 23.87 1.32 -15.31
N PRO A 104 23.70 2.15 -16.35
CA PRO A 104 22.39 2.61 -16.81
C PRO A 104 21.44 1.41 -16.97
N ILE A 105 20.19 1.57 -16.54
CA ILE A 105 19.21 0.47 -16.61
C ILE A 105 18.92 0.08 -18.07
N THR A 106 19.05 1.01 -18.99
CA THR A 106 18.92 0.77 -20.42
C THR A 106 19.94 -0.24 -20.99
N ASN A 107 20.98 -0.58 -20.23
CA ASN A 107 21.85 -1.71 -20.56
C ASN A 107 21.19 -3.07 -20.28
N PHE A 108 20.19 -3.09 -19.38
CA PHE A 108 19.46 -4.29 -18.99
C PHE A 108 18.12 -4.40 -19.71
N PHE A 109 17.66 -3.32 -20.35
CA PHE A 109 16.41 -3.27 -21.11
C PHE A 109 16.67 -2.68 -22.49
N SER A 110 16.26 -3.40 -23.53
CA SER A 110 16.34 -2.93 -24.90
C SER A 110 14.98 -2.44 -25.36
N LYS A 111 14.94 -1.29 -26.03
CA LYS A 111 13.72 -0.86 -26.73
C LYS A 111 13.53 -1.77 -27.94
N THR A 112 12.40 -2.47 -28.00
CA THR A 112 12.09 -3.47 -29.04
C THR A 112 11.08 -2.98 -30.07
N ALA A 113 10.21 -2.04 -29.67
CA ALA A 113 9.22 -1.42 -30.56
C ALA A 113 8.85 -0.01 -30.11
N ASP A 114 8.33 0.77 -31.06
CA ASP A 114 7.64 2.03 -30.76
C ASP A 114 6.21 1.74 -30.32
N ASN A 115 5.70 2.59 -29.44
CA ASN A 115 4.30 2.59 -29.01
C ASN A 115 3.83 4.05 -28.96
N ALA A 116 2.61 4.31 -29.41
CA ALA A 116 2.12 5.69 -29.51
C ALA A 116 1.63 6.27 -28.17
N SER A 117 1.23 5.43 -27.23
CA SER A 117 0.52 5.87 -26.03
C SER A 117 0.92 5.17 -24.73
N LEU A 118 1.67 4.08 -24.80
CA LEU A 118 2.03 3.27 -23.64
C LEU A 118 3.54 3.14 -23.51
N MET A 119 4.00 3.01 -22.27
CA MET A 119 5.30 2.44 -21.97
C MET A 119 5.09 1.01 -21.46
N ILE A 120 5.56 0.02 -22.23
CA ILE A 120 5.41 -1.40 -21.91
C ILE A 120 6.77 -1.96 -21.54
N ILE A 121 6.86 -2.58 -20.36
CA ILE A 121 8.08 -3.23 -19.88
C ILE A 121 7.80 -4.71 -19.74
N ARG A 122 8.65 -5.56 -20.34
CA ARG A 122 8.57 -7.02 -20.23
C ARG A 122 9.84 -7.56 -19.61
N LEU A 123 9.68 -8.38 -18.57
CA LEU A 123 10.77 -9.03 -17.90
C LEU A 123 10.33 -10.39 -17.31
N PRO A 124 11.27 -11.28 -16.95
CA PRO A 124 10.91 -12.53 -16.31
C PRO A 124 10.32 -12.30 -14.91
N GLU A 125 9.24 -13.02 -14.57
CA GLU A 125 8.64 -12.99 -13.23
C GLU A 125 9.64 -13.37 -12.13
N GLU A 126 10.58 -14.27 -12.44
CA GLU A 126 11.63 -14.71 -11.52
C GLU A 126 12.54 -13.54 -11.08
N LYS A 127 12.72 -12.55 -11.95
CA LYS A 127 13.50 -11.33 -11.64
C LYS A 127 12.71 -10.37 -10.75
N ILE A 128 11.40 -10.29 -10.94
CA ILE A 128 10.50 -9.53 -10.06
C ILE A 128 10.45 -10.18 -8.67
N LYS A 129 10.37 -11.51 -8.63
CA LYS A 129 10.34 -12.27 -7.37
C LYS A 129 11.65 -12.19 -6.57
N LYS A 130 12.76 -11.92 -7.24
CA LYS A 130 14.08 -11.77 -6.64
C LYS A 130 14.73 -10.46 -7.11
N PRO A 131 14.28 -9.29 -6.59
CA PRO A 131 14.70 -7.99 -7.08
C PRO A 131 16.21 -7.78 -7.15
N ASN A 132 16.97 -8.30 -6.17
CA ASN A 132 18.42 -8.23 -6.16
C ASN A 132 19.08 -8.99 -7.32
N SER A 133 18.39 -9.95 -7.93
CA SER A 133 18.90 -10.71 -9.06
C SER A 133 18.74 -10.00 -10.40
N LEU A 134 17.99 -8.90 -10.47
CA LEU A 134 17.78 -8.16 -11.72
C LEU A 134 19.11 -7.70 -12.35
N PHE A 135 20.03 -7.24 -11.52
CA PHE A 135 21.31 -6.70 -11.94
C PHE A 135 22.48 -7.71 -11.83
N VAL A 136 22.16 -8.97 -11.57
CA VAL A 136 23.15 -10.05 -11.48
C VAL A 136 23.00 -10.92 -12.72
N TYR A 137 24.06 -10.99 -13.52
CA TYR A 137 24.09 -11.90 -14.67
C TYR A 137 24.12 -13.36 -14.20
N ASN A 138 23.21 -14.15 -14.75
CA ASN A 138 23.20 -15.59 -14.61
C ASN A 138 22.98 -16.20 -16.01
N PRO A 139 23.88 -17.09 -16.50
CA PRO A 139 23.70 -17.76 -17.79
C PRO A 139 22.34 -18.44 -17.95
N ALA A 140 21.77 -18.97 -16.87
CA ALA A 140 20.42 -19.57 -16.89
C ALA A 140 19.30 -18.57 -17.22
N ASP A 141 19.53 -17.26 -17.11
CA ASP A 141 18.54 -16.24 -17.44
C ASP A 141 18.15 -16.26 -18.93
N THR A 142 19.04 -16.77 -19.80
CA THR A 142 18.76 -16.92 -21.24
C THR A 142 17.57 -17.85 -21.51
N LEU A 143 17.26 -18.75 -20.60
CA LEU A 143 16.13 -19.70 -20.68
C LEU A 143 14.82 -19.12 -20.15
N LEU A 144 14.86 -17.98 -19.44
CA LEU A 144 13.69 -17.35 -18.86
C LEU A 144 12.83 -16.71 -19.96
N THR A 145 11.53 -16.59 -19.69
CA THR A 145 10.58 -15.88 -20.56
C THR A 145 10.26 -14.51 -19.96
N ASN A 146 10.17 -13.45 -20.78
CA ASN A 146 9.72 -12.12 -20.37
C ASN A 146 8.18 -12.13 -20.21
N ASN A 147 7.69 -12.86 -19.21
CA ASN A 147 6.28 -13.16 -18.96
C ASN A 147 5.60 -12.26 -17.93
N TYR A 148 6.34 -11.34 -17.32
CA TYR A 148 5.80 -10.27 -16.49
C TYR A 148 5.76 -8.99 -17.32
N VAL A 149 4.54 -8.50 -17.58
CA VAL A 149 4.29 -7.33 -18.43
C VAL A 149 3.69 -6.21 -17.58
N PHE A 150 4.36 -5.07 -17.58
CA PHE A 150 3.94 -3.86 -16.90
C PHE A 150 3.65 -2.80 -17.94
N SER A 151 2.39 -2.42 -18.10
CA SER A 151 1.94 -1.48 -19.15
C SER A 151 1.46 -0.18 -18.50
N LEU A 152 2.25 0.90 -18.67
CA LEU A 152 1.90 2.21 -18.15
C LEU A 152 1.01 2.94 -19.15
N ASN A 153 -0.09 3.48 -18.63
CA ASN A 153 -1.00 4.38 -19.34
C ASN A 153 -0.98 5.80 -18.76
N LYS A 154 -0.26 6.02 -17.66
CA LYS A 154 -0.02 7.31 -17.04
C LYS A 154 1.37 7.36 -16.41
N TYR A 155 2.07 8.45 -16.63
CA TYR A 155 3.32 8.77 -15.95
C TYR A 155 3.52 10.28 -15.97
N ASP A 156 3.63 10.90 -14.82
CA ASP A 156 3.89 12.32 -14.64
C ASP A 156 4.84 12.47 -13.43
N TYR A 157 6.09 12.78 -13.71
CA TYR A 157 7.08 13.12 -12.69
C TYR A 157 7.54 14.56 -12.88
N LYS A 158 7.40 15.35 -11.83
CA LYS A 158 7.86 16.75 -11.81
C LYS A 158 8.74 16.96 -10.59
N PHE A 159 9.91 17.49 -10.81
CA PHE A 159 10.84 17.87 -9.76
C PHE A 159 11.17 19.35 -9.86
N ASN A 160 11.17 20.02 -8.72
CA ASN A 160 11.65 21.39 -8.56
C ASN A 160 12.44 21.45 -7.24
N ARG A 161 13.68 21.91 -7.31
CA ARG A 161 14.58 21.95 -6.13
C ARG A 161 14.02 22.77 -4.98
N VAL A 162 13.21 23.81 -5.23
CA VAL A 162 12.63 24.68 -4.22
C VAL A 162 11.25 24.23 -3.78
N LEU A 163 10.39 23.83 -4.74
CA LEU A 163 8.99 23.49 -4.47
C LEU A 163 8.77 22.03 -4.10
N GLY A 164 9.76 21.16 -4.36
CA GLY A 164 9.66 19.73 -4.14
C GLY A 164 9.33 18.93 -5.41
N TRP A 165 8.66 17.79 -5.27
CA TRP A 165 8.36 16.90 -6.39
C TRP A 165 6.95 16.32 -6.30
N THR A 166 6.42 15.95 -7.48
CA THR A 166 5.16 15.21 -7.63
C THR A 166 5.39 14.02 -8.55
N TYR A 167 4.67 12.94 -8.28
CA TYR A 167 4.70 11.69 -9.03
C TYR A 167 3.29 11.13 -9.16
N ASP A 168 2.88 10.75 -10.36
CA ASP A 168 1.59 10.15 -10.64
C ASP A 168 1.74 9.10 -11.74
N MET A 169 1.43 7.85 -11.43
CA MET A 169 1.59 6.71 -12.32
C MET A 169 0.37 5.81 -12.26
N ALA A 170 -0.03 5.27 -13.41
CA ALA A 170 -1.01 4.21 -13.50
C ALA A 170 -0.57 3.16 -14.54
N SER A 171 -0.86 1.88 -14.24
CA SER A 171 -0.44 0.74 -15.04
C SER A 171 -1.38 -0.43 -14.91
N THR A 172 -1.36 -1.33 -15.90
CA THR A 172 -1.89 -2.68 -15.79
C THR A 172 -0.75 -3.68 -15.71
N ILE A 173 -0.99 -4.82 -15.06
CA ILE A 173 0.00 -5.87 -14.84
C ILE A 173 -0.56 -7.18 -15.37
N ASN A 174 0.20 -7.82 -16.28
CA ASN A 174 -0.08 -9.16 -16.77
C ASN A 174 1.10 -10.08 -16.46
N VAL A 175 0.81 -11.28 -15.98
CA VAL A 175 1.84 -12.28 -15.69
C VAL A 175 1.41 -13.61 -16.31
N LYS A 176 2.27 -14.21 -17.15
CA LYS A 176 1.94 -15.47 -17.85
C LYS A 176 0.59 -15.41 -18.58
N THR A 177 0.28 -14.31 -19.24
CA THR A 177 -1.01 -14.05 -19.92
C THR A 177 -2.22 -13.82 -19.01
N VAL A 178 -2.06 -13.93 -17.69
CA VAL A 178 -3.12 -13.63 -16.71
C VAL A 178 -3.13 -12.14 -16.42
N ASP A 179 -4.30 -11.52 -16.48
CA ASP A 179 -4.49 -10.15 -15.99
C ASP A 179 -4.46 -10.15 -14.46
N ALA A 180 -3.37 -9.65 -13.89
CA ALA A 180 -3.18 -9.60 -12.45
C ALA A 180 -3.91 -8.41 -11.79
N GLY A 181 -4.21 -7.35 -12.57
CA GLY A 181 -4.89 -6.16 -12.09
C GLY A 181 -4.22 -4.85 -12.50
N ALA A 182 -4.63 -3.77 -11.87
CA ALA A 182 -4.13 -2.42 -12.13
C ALA A 182 -3.52 -1.79 -10.87
N LEU A 183 -2.39 -1.11 -11.03
CA LEU A 183 -1.69 -0.39 -9.98
C LEU A 183 -1.68 1.10 -10.30
N SER A 184 -2.06 1.92 -9.33
CA SER A 184 -1.81 3.37 -9.37
C SER A 184 -1.01 3.82 -8.15
N ILE A 185 -0.13 4.80 -8.36
CA ILE A 185 0.69 5.41 -7.32
C ILE A 185 0.68 6.91 -7.51
N GLN A 186 0.40 7.63 -6.44
CA GLN A 186 0.55 9.07 -6.36
C GLN A 186 1.45 9.41 -5.18
N SER A 187 2.44 10.25 -5.39
CA SER A 187 3.25 10.74 -4.30
C SER A 187 3.75 12.15 -4.55
N SER A 188 4.03 12.86 -3.47
CA SER A 188 4.56 14.21 -3.53
C SER A 188 5.36 14.53 -2.28
N SER A 189 6.29 15.47 -2.39
CA SER A 189 7.00 16.00 -1.25
C SER A 189 7.28 17.47 -1.47
N SER A 190 6.97 18.30 -0.46
CA SER A 190 7.35 19.69 -0.42
C SER A 190 7.71 20.10 1.00
N LYS A 191 8.45 21.22 1.14
CA LYS A 191 8.83 21.75 2.45
C LYS A 191 7.58 22.16 3.27
N GLU A 192 6.54 22.65 2.60
CA GLU A 192 5.32 23.15 3.26
C GLU A 192 4.31 22.04 3.55
N ALA A 193 4.08 21.14 2.58
CA ALA A 193 3.05 20.10 2.70
C ALA A 193 3.55 18.76 3.22
N GLY A 194 4.87 18.62 3.46
CA GLY A 194 5.48 17.35 3.83
C GLY A 194 5.47 16.32 2.70
N TYR A 195 5.57 15.06 3.07
CA TYR A 195 5.50 13.92 2.15
C TYR A 195 4.09 13.34 2.13
N LYS A 196 3.61 13.01 0.95
CA LYS A 196 2.34 12.30 0.72
C LYS A 196 2.57 11.13 -0.23
N PHE A 197 1.96 10.02 0.09
CA PHE A 197 1.97 8.81 -0.73
C PHE A 197 0.57 8.21 -0.73
N ALA A 198 0.11 7.75 -1.88
CA ALA A 198 -1.08 6.94 -2.03
C ALA A 198 -0.84 5.89 -3.11
N SER A 199 -1.31 4.68 -2.87
CA SER A 199 -1.32 3.62 -3.86
C SER A 199 -2.61 2.84 -3.80
N GLU A 200 -3.02 2.36 -4.95
CA GLU A 200 -4.20 1.52 -5.12
C GLU A 200 -3.85 0.36 -6.04
N PHE A 201 -4.21 -0.85 -5.63
CA PHE A 201 -4.15 -2.03 -6.47
C PHE A 201 -5.55 -2.62 -6.63
N ALA A 202 -6.07 -2.57 -7.85
CA ALA A 202 -7.37 -3.11 -8.22
C ALA A 202 -7.21 -4.51 -8.81
N PHE A 203 -7.77 -5.53 -8.14
CA PHE A 203 -7.85 -6.89 -8.66
C PHE A 203 -8.99 -7.02 -9.67
N THR A 204 -8.86 -7.95 -10.62
CA THR A 204 -9.86 -8.20 -11.66
C THR A 204 -11.20 -8.71 -11.15
N ASN A 205 -11.25 -9.20 -9.91
CA ASN A 205 -12.45 -9.73 -9.26
C ASN A 205 -13.24 -8.68 -8.44
N GLY A 206 -12.97 -7.39 -8.63
CA GLY A 206 -13.72 -6.29 -8.01
C GLY A 206 -13.24 -5.87 -6.63
N PHE A 207 -12.19 -6.49 -6.10
CA PHE A 207 -11.55 -6.04 -4.86
C PHE A 207 -10.45 -5.02 -5.14
N THR A 208 -10.25 -4.12 -4.20
CA THR A 208 -9.20 -3.10 -4.26
C THR A 208 -8.50 -2.99 -2.92
N THR A 209 -7.18 -2.92 -2.95
CA THR A 209 -6.37 -2.56 -1.77
C THR A 209 -5.86 -1.15 -1.92
N LYS A 210 -5.91 -0.39 -0.84
CA LYS A 210 -5.38 0.99 -0.80
C LYS A 210 -4.39 1.14 0.34
N SER A 211 -3.34 1.88 0.10
CA SER A 211 -2.46 2.36 1.15
C SER A 211 -2.15 3.84 0.95
N SER A 212 -2.13 4.60 2.03
CA SER A 212 -1.71 5.99 1.98
C SER A 212 -0.90 6.36 3.22
N TYR A 213 -0.04 7.35 3.03
CA TYR A 213 0.80 7.88 4.08
C TYR A 213 1.04 9.38 3.86
N THR A 214 0.87 10.16 4.91
CA THR A 214 1.20 11.59 4.91
C THR A 214 2.08 11.93 6.10
N THR A 215 2.98 12.89 5.92
CA THR A 215 3.77 13.46 7.00
C THR A 215 3.50 14.96 7.11
N GLY A 216 3.83 15.55 8.23
CA GLY A 216 3.63 16.96 8.52
C GLY A 216 3.34 17.16 10.00
N ASP A 217 2.61 18.19 10.35
CA ASP A 217 2.14 18.40 11.73
C ASP A 217 1.13 17.30 12.13
N THR A 218 0.42 16.77 11.17
CA THR A 218 -0.37 15.55 11.31
C THR A 218 0.18 14.49 10.36
N ALA A 219 0.67 13.38 10.92
CA ALA A 219 1.05 12.19 10.15
C ALA A 219 -0.12 11.22 10.15
N VAL A 220 -0.47 10.71 8.96
CA VAL A 220 -1.56 9.73 8.80
C VAL A 220 -1.07 8.57 7.97
N SER A 221 -1.37 7.35 8.39
CA SER A 221 -1.23 6.15 7.58
C SER A 221 -2.55 5.39 7.51
N VAL A 222 -2.90 4.89 6.32
CA VAL A 222 -4.12 4.11 6.10
C VAL A 222 -3.80 2.89 5.26
N TYR A 223 -4.38 1.75 5.64
CA TYR A 223 -4.43 0.53 4.85
C TYR A 223 -5.88 0.08 4.76
N ALA A 224 -6.37 -0.24 3.57
CA ALA A 224 -7.76 -0.60 3.40
C ALA A 224 -7.97 -1.64 2.30
N ILE A 225 -9.02 -2.45 2.46
CA ILE A 225 -9.53 -3.41 1.50
C ILE A 225 -10.99 -3.06 1.21
N TYR A 226 -11.30 -2.95 -0.08
CA TYR A 226 -12.65 -2.62 -0.57
C TYR A 226 -13.19 -3.74 -1.45
N GLU A 227 -14.52 -3.91 -1.44
CA GLU A 227 -15.29 -4.63 -2.46
C GLU A 227 -16.16 -3.59 -3.17
N GLY A 228 -15.79 -3.19 -4.39
CA GLY A 228 -16.37 -2.01 -5.03
C GLY A 228 -16.17 -0.74 -4.20
N ALA A 229 -17.28 -0.11 -3.76
CA ALA A 229 -17.24 1.07 -2.89
C ALA A 229 -17.30 0.75 -1.38
N LYS A 230 -17.55 -0.53 -1.02
CA LYS A 230 -17.72 -0.95 0.37
C LYS A 230 -16.38 -1.21 1.03
N VAL A 231 -16.15 -0.61 2.20
CA VAL A 231 -15.01 -0.94 3.08
C VAL A 231 -15.25 -2.32 3.68
N ILE A 232 -14.31 -3.23 3.47
CA ILE A 232 -14.28 -4.55 4.10
C ILE A 232 -13.36 -4.54 5.32
N TYR A 233 -12.21 -3.88 5.16
CA TYR A 233 -11.22 -3.69 6.23
C TYR A 233 -10.53 -2.33 6.04
N GLU A 234 -10.34 -1.60 7.12
CA GLU A 234 -9.52 -0.40 7.14
C GLU A 234 -8.80 -0.28 8.47
N GLU A 235 -7.54 0.02 8.40
CA GLU A 235 -6.70 0.35 9.55
C GLU A 235 -6.06 1.71 9.31
N SER A 236 -6.21 2.63 10.26
CA SER A 236 -5.60 3.94 10.18
C SER A 236 -4.88 4.32 11.47
N PHE A 237 -3.81 5.08 11.30
CA PHE A 237 -3.06 5.66 12.40
C PHE A 237 -2.83 7.14 12.09
N THR A 238 -3.24 7.99 13.01
CA THR A 238 -3.03 9.44 12.97
C THR A 238 -2.17 9.85 14.16
N ALA A 239 -1.14 10.66 13.93
CA ALA A 239 -0.31 11.24 14.98
C ALA A 239 -0.19 12.73 14.76
N ILE A 240 -0.47 13.52 15.83
CA ILE A 240 -0.53 14.96 15.80
C ILE A 240 0.64 15.52 16.63
N LYS A 241 1.37 16.47 16.07
CA LYS A 241 2.42 17.21 16.78
C LYS A 241 1.80 18.19 17.75
N THR A 242 2.34 18.25 18.95
CA THR A 242 2.02 19.31 19.90
C THR A 242 2.93 20.52 19.65
N THR A 243 2.39 21.70 19.82
CA THR A 243 3.11 22.98 19.64
C THR A 243 4.24 23.19 20.65
N ALA A 244 4.17 22.52 21.82
CA ALA A 244 5.10 22.76 22.92
C ALA A 244 6.53 22.24 22.67
N ASP A 245 6.69 21.12 21.96
CA ASP A 245 7.99 20.48 21.77
C ASP A 245 8.21 19.87 20.36
N ASN A 246 7.30 20.15 19.44
CA ASN A 246 7.32 19.66 18.06
C ASN A 246 7.38 18.11 17.95
N ARG A 247 6.84 17.39 18.95
CA ARG A 247 6.76 15.92 18.97
C ARG A 247 5.33 15.46 18.78
N HIS A 248 5.15 14.29 18.13
CA HIS A 248 3.84 13.65 18.04
C HIS A 248 3.48 13.03 19.40
N ARG A 249 2.61 13.70 20.16
CA ARG A 249 2.18 13.23 21.48
C ARG A 249 0.74 12.77 21.52
N GLU A 250 -0.07 13.21 20.58
CA GLU A 250 -1.43 12.76 20.42
C GLU A 250 -1.50 11.78 19.25
N SER A 251 -2.24 10.68 19.42
CA SER A 251 -2.42 9.72 18.35
C SER A 251 -3.81 9.09 18.42
N GLU A 252 -4.32 8.77 17.26
CA GLU A 252 -5.53 7.98 17.07
C GLU A 252 -5.19 6.76 16.20
N TYR A 253 -5.56 5.60 16.70
CA TYR A 253 -5.60 4.38 15.92
C TYR A 253 -7.05 4.00 15.69
N SER A 254 -7.44 3.69 14.46
CA SER A 254 -8.75 3.14 14.18
C SER A 254 -8.65 1.88 13.32
N MET A 255 -9.56 0.94 13.58
CA MET A 255 -9.73 -0.29 12.82
C MET A 255 -11.21 -0.44 12.49
N THR A 256 -11.50 -0.61 11.21
CA THR A 256 -12.85 -0.90 10.71
C THR A 256 -12.87 -2.30 10.12
N ILE A 257 -13.84 -3.12 10.51
CA ILE A 257 -14.08 -4.46 10.01
C ILE A 257 -15.56 -4.52 9.64
N GLY A 258 -15.89 -4.40 8.37
CA GLY A 258 -17.28 -4.28 7.92
C GLY A 258 -17.99 -3.10 8.59
N ASP A 259 -19.03 -3.39 9.38
CA ASP A 259 -19.84 -2.38 10.06
C ASP A 259 -19.31 -1.99 11.45
N VAL A 260 -18.25 -2.65 11.95
CA VAL A 260 -17.70 -2.38 13.27
C VAL A 260 -16.44 -1.51 13.15
N LYS A 261 -16.40 -0.42 13.91
CA LYS A 261 -15.24 0.47 14.01
C LYS A 261 -14.76 0.58 15.46
N ILE A 262 -13.49 0.35 15.66
CA ILE A 262 -12.79 0.50 16.94
C ILE A 262 -11.87 1.70 16.81
N ILE A 263 -11.96 2.64 17.76
CA ILE A 263 -11.09 3.82 17.82
C ILE A 263 -10.37 3.82 19.14
N ARG A 264 -9.04 3.98 19.12
CA ARG A 264 -8.23 4.22 20.29
C ARG A 264 -7.53 5.56 20.16
N GLN A 265 -7.73 6.41 21.15
CA GLN A 265 -7.10 7.73 21.22
C GLN A 265 -6.12 7.78 22.38
N ARG A 266 -4.97 8.38 22.14
CA ARG A 266 -3.97 8.69 23.14
C ARG A 266 -3.76 10.19 23.14
N GLY A 267 -4.14 10.83 24.26
CA GLY A 267 -3.94 12.26 24.46
C GLY A 267 -2.53 12.61 25.00
N PRO A 268 -2.21 13.91 25.12
CA PRO A 268 -0.89 14.39 25.52
C PRO A 268 -0.49 13.95 26.94
N ASN A 269 -1.46 13.68 27.81
CA ASN A 269 -1.26 13.23 29.20
C ASN A 269 -1.33 11.71 29.37
N SER A 270 -1.12 10.93 28.28
CA SER A 270 -1.19 9.46 28.28
C SER A 270 -2.56 8.89 28.70
N LEU A 271 -3.62 9.69 28.66
CA LEU A 271 -4.98 9.20 28.85
C LEU A 271 -5.38 8.43 27.60
N ASP A 272 -5.37 7.11 27.71
CA ASP A 272 -5.87 6.22 26.67
C ASP A 272 -7.40 6.10 26.79
N SER A 273 -8.10 6.35 25.71
CA SER A 273 -9.53 6.05 25.57
C SER A 273 -9.75 5.16 24.35
N ALA A 274 -10.64 4.23 24.49
CA ALA A 274 -11.05 3.38 23.38
C ALA A 274 -12.58 3.32 23.29
N LYS A 275 -13.10 3.30 22.05
CA LYS A 275 -14.52 3.30 21.73
C LYS A 275 -14.78 2.29 20.62
N VAL A 276 -15.95 1.65 20.70
CA VAL A 276 -16.43 0.76 19.64
C VAL A 276 -17.73 1.30 19.10
N TYR A 277 -17.87 1.24 17.79
CA TYR A 277 -19.07 1.64 17.07
C TYR A 277 -19.56 0.46 16.22
N VAL A 278 -20.86 0.26 16.15
CA VAL A 278 -21.52 -0.67 15.22
C VAL A 278 -22.43 0.15 14.34
N ALA A 279 -22.25 0.09 13.04
CA ALA A 279 -22.99 0.90 12.06
C ALA A 279 -23.06 2.40 12.45
N GLY A 280 -21.97 2.93 13.00
CA GLY A 280 -21.86 4.32 13.46
C GLY A 280 -22.40 4.61 14.87
N VAL A 281 -23.04 3.63 15.53
CA VAL A 281 -23.61 3.79 16.89
C VAL A 281 -22.61 3.37 17.93
N LEU A 282 -22.31 4.25 18.88
CA LEU A 282 -21.38 3.99 20.00
C LEU A 282 -21.92 2.89 20.92
N GLN A 283 -21.09 1.90 21.18
CA GLN A 283 -21.36 0.81 22.12
C GLN A 283 -20.84 1.20 23.50
N THR A 284 -21.73 1.68 24.37
CA THR A 284 -21.36 2.24 25.69
C THR A 284 -21.00 1.19 26.74
N THR A 285 -21.44 -0.05 26.54
CA THR A 285 -21.20 -1.18 27.45
C THR A 285 -19.90 -1.93 27.11
N ALA A 286 -19.40 -1.81 25.87
CA ALA A 286 -18.18 -2.43 25.44
C ALA A 286 -16.95 -1.76 26.08
N LYS A 287 -16.01 -2.55 26.63
CA LYS A 287 -14.74 -2.09 27.11
C LYS A 287 -13.62 -2.55 26.18
N VAL A 288 -12.77 -1.63 25.77
CA VAL A 288 -11.57 -1.94 24.97
C VAL A 288 -10.32 -1.56 25.75
N GLU A 289 -9.40 -2.49 25.85
CA GLU A 289 -8.12 -2.30 26.54
C GLU A 289 -6.96 -2.83 25.71
N VAL A 290 -5.75 -2.33 25.95
CA VAL A 290 -4.52 -2.85 25.38
C VAL A 290 -3.95 -3.89 26.32
N VAL A 291 -3.72 -5.07 25.80
CA VAL A 291 -3.10 -6.17 26.55
C VAL A 291 -1.74 -6.52 25.95
N ASP A 292 -0.79 -6.81 26.82
CA ASP A 292 0.51 -7.34 26.40
C ASP A 292 0.40 -8.89 26.34
N ILE A 293 0.56 -9.43 25.13
CA ILE A 293 0.56 -10.87 24.91
C ILE A 293 2.01 -11.34 24.81
N ALA A 294 2.40 -12.25 25.69
CA ALA A 294 3.69 -12.92 25.58
C ALA A 294 3.68 -13.86 24.37
N THR A 295 4.54 -13.60 23.39
CA THR A 295 4.76 -14.51 22.26
C THR A 295 6.05 -15.26 22.50
N THR A 296 5.99 -16.57 22.59
CA THR A 296 7.19 -17.43 22.53
C THR A 296 7.59 -17.55 21.06
N ASP A 297 8.69 -16.89 20.67
CA ASP A 297 9.30 -17.13 19.37
C ASP A 297 9.91 -18.55 19.42
N GLY A 298 9.44 -19.44 18.55
CA GLY A 298 9.69 -20.88 18.62
C GLY A 298 11.16 -21.34 18.41
N THR A 299 12.12 -20.40 18.38
CA THR A 299 13.53 -20.70 18.15
C THR A 299 14.46 -20.36 19.32
N ASP A 300 14.03 -19.54 20.28
CA ASP A 300 14.83 -19.25 21.47
C ASP A 300 13.93 -18.99 22.69
N VAL A 301 13.95 -19.92 23.66
CA VAL A 301 13.10 -19.90 24.88
C VAL A 301 13.47 -18.75 25.83
N SER A 302 14.54 -18.03 25.55
CA SER A 302 15.05 -16.95 26.42
C SER A 302 14.56 -15.54 26.05
N VAL A 303 13.92 -15.35 24.90
CA VAL A 303 13.40 -14.03 24.45
C VAL A 303 11.90 -14.05 24.38
N THR A 304 11.25 -13.53 25.43
CA THR A 304 9.81 -13.28 25.42
C THR A 304 9.55 -11.98 24.66
N ALA A 305 9.11 -12.08 23.40
CA ALA A 305 8.64 -10.91 22.68
C ALA A 305 7.24 -10.54 23.18
N HIS A 306 7.03 -9.29 23.60
CA HIS A 306 5.73 -8.78 23.99
C HIS A 306 5.03 -8.15 22.78
N LYS A 307 3.88 -8.70 22.40
CA LYS A 307 3.00 -8.14 21.38
C LYS A 307 1.86 -7.40 22.06
N ARG A 308 1.64 -6.14 21.71
CA ARG A 308 0.48 -5.38 22.18
C ARG A 308 -0.71 -5.63 21.28
N GLU A 309 -1.83 -5.98 21.88
CA GLU A 309 -3.10 -6.21 21.18
C GLU A 309 -4.26 -5.48 21.83
N LEU A 310 -5.31 -5.20 21.04
CA LEU A 310 -6.59 -4.75 21.57
C LEU A 310 -7.42 -5.95 22.00
N LYS A 311 -7.98 -5.87 23.21
CA LYS A 311 -8.92 -6.83 23.79
C LYS A 311 -10.26 -6.13 24.00
N ILE A 312 -11.33 -6.74 23.52
CA ILE A 312 -12.69 -6.24 23.65
C ILE A 312 -13.41 -7.10 24.66
N THR A 313 -14.01 -6.46 25.67
CA THR A 313 -14.91 -7.11 26.62
C THR A 313 -16.34 -6.76 26.23
N PHE A 314 -17.19 -7.77 26.07
CA PHE A 314 -18.57 -7.67 25.67
C PHE A 314 -19.51 -7.48 26.87
N ASP A 315 -20.79 -7.23 26.59
CA ASP A 315 -21.83 -6.97 27.58
C ASP A 315 -22.08 -8.17 28.53
N ASP A 316 -21.85 -9.38 28.05
CA ASP A 316 -21.95 -10.63 28.81
C ASP A 316 -20.74 -10.93 29.70
N GLY A 317 -19.73 -10.03 29.68
CA GLY A 317 -18.48 -10.16 30.41
C GLY A 317 -17.44 -11.06 29.75
N THR A 318 -17.75 -11.68 28.62
CA THR A 318 -16.74 -12.41 27.81
C THR A 318 -15.80 -11.44 27.13
N SER A 319 -14.63 -11.88 26.74
CA SER A 319 -13.67 -11.01 26.05
C SER A 319 -12.89 -11.76 25.00
N LYS A 320 -12.53 -11.06 23.90
CA LYS A 320 -11.68 -11.58 22.84
C LYS A 320 -10.64 -10.53 22.44
N THR A 321 -9.46 -10.96 22.07
CA THR A 321 -8.46 -10.11 21.41
C THR A 321 -8.79 -9.97 19.91
N ILE A 322 -8.20 -8.98 19.24
CA ILE A 322 -8.37 -8.82 17.79
C ILE A 322 -7.83 -10.05 17.04
N SER A 323 -6.72 -10.62 17.46
CA SER A 323 -6.19 -11.85 16.84
C SER A 323 -7.15 -13.04 17.00
N GLU A 324 -7.83 -13.17 18.15
CA GLU A 324 -8.85 -14.22 18.35
C GLU A 324 -10.10 -13.97 17.49
N LEU A 325 -10.51 -12.71 17.31
CA LEU A 325 -11.66 -12.33 16.48
C LEU A 325 -11.40 -12.54 14.99
N LEU A 326 -10.22 -12.16 14.52
CA LEU A 326 -9.86 -12.22 13.10
C LEU A 326 -9.21 -13.54 12.70
N GLY A 327 -8.68 -14.31 13.67
CA GLY A 327 -8.03 -15.59 13.42
C GLY A 327 -6.94 -15.49 12.33
N THR A 328 -7.00 -16.35 11.34
CA THR A 328 -6.05 -16.39 10.22
C THR A 328 -6.11 -15.18 9.28
N SER A 329 -7.19 -14.38 9.35
CA SER A 329 -7.34 -13.18 8.51
C SER A 329 -6.24 -12.16 8.75
N VAL A 330 -5.72 -12.04 9.98
CA VAL A 330 -4.61 -11.12 10.31
C VAL A 330 -3.36 -11.43 9.47
N GLU A 331 -3.00 -12.70 9.41
CA GLU A 331 -1.83 -13.13 8.62
C GLU A 331 -2.11 -13.00 7.12
N THR A 332 -3.31 -13.33 6.68
CA THR A 332 -3.71 -13.18 5.28
C THR A 332 -3.66 -11.73 4.81
N ILE A 333 -4.14 -10.77 5.62
CA ILE A 333 -4.02 -9.33 5.34
C ILE A 333 -2.54 -8.94 5.22
N ARG A 334 -1.72 -9.35 6.17
CA ARG A 334 -0.28 -9.07 6.14
C ARG A 334 0.38 -9.60 4.88
N ASN A 335 0.08 -10.84 4.51
CA ASN A 335 0.64 -11.48 3.33
C ASN A 335 0.14 -10.83 2.04
N LEU A 336 -1.12 -10.38 1.99
CA LEU A 336 -1.67 -9.61 0.88
C LEU A 336 -0.84 -8.35 0.60
N PHE A 337 -0.61 -7.52 1.63
CA PHE A 337 0.20 -6.31 1.46
C PHE A 337 1.68 -6.60 1.16
N ILE A 338 2.24 -7.69 1.70
CA ILE A 338 3.61 -8.11 1.36
C ILE A 338 3.70 -8.53 -0.11
N SER A 339 2.72 -9.27 -0.63
CA SER A 339 2.69 -9.73 -2.02
C SER A 339 2.68 -8.57 -3.02
N LEU A 340 1.98 -7.48 -2.69
CA LEU A 340 1.94 -6.29 -3.54
C LEU A 340 3.27 -5.54 -3.64
N ARG A 341 4.24 -5.80 -2.75
CA ARG A 341 5.58 -5.17 -2.82
C ARG A 341 6.31 -5.44 -4.13
N GLN A 342 6.03 -6.55 -4.78
CA GLN A 342 6.62 -6.86 -6.10
C GLN A 342 6.17 -5.86 -7.16
N SER A 343 4.90 -5.47 -7.13
CA SER A 343 4.38 -4.44 -8.02
C SER A 343 5.08 -3.10 -7.82
N TYR A 344 5.39 -2.74 -6.57
CA TYR A 344 6.18 -1.53 -6.27
C TYR A 344 7.64 -1.62 -6.75
N PHE A 345 8.22 -2.81 -6.77
CA PHE A 345 9.55 -2.98 -7.36
C PHE A 345 9.55 -2.70 -8.86
N ALA A 346 8.50 -3.15 -9.57
CA ALA A 346 8.35 -2.86 -11.00
C ALA A 346 8.32 -1.35 -11.28
N THR A 347 7.69 -0.55 -10.41
CA THR A 347 7.69 0.93 -10.57
C THR A 347 9.10 1.51 -10.51
N GLY A 348 9.96 1.01 -9.64
CA GLY A 348 11.36 1.43 -9.57
C GLY A 348 12.16 1.12 -10.83
N ILE A 349 11.81 0.07 -11.58
CA ILE A 349 12.38 -0.21 -12.92
C ILE A 349 11.90 0.83 -13.92
N VAL A 350 10.60 1.12 -13.92
CA VAL A 350 9.99 2.16 -14.76
C VAL A 350 10.71 3.48 -14.58
N ASP A 351 10.84 3.94 -13.35
CA ASP A 351 11.45 5.24 -13.01
C ASP A 351 12.88 5.33 -13.52
N ARG A 352 13.66 4.25 -13.37
CA ARG A 352 15.04 4.23 -13.85
C ARG A 352 15.13 4.23 -15.38
N ILE A 353 14.25 3.50 -16.07
CA ILE A 353 14.20 3.52 -17.55
C ILE A 353 13.79 4.91 -18.03
N ALA A 354 12.72 5.48 -17.44
CA ALA A 354 12.24 6.80 -17.76
C ALA A 354 13.34 7.86 -17.60
N TRP A 355 14.08 7.79 -16.51
CA TRP A 355 15.21 8.66 -16.26
C TRP A 355 16.35 8.51 -17.27
N ASP A 356 16.76 7.27 -17.55
CA ASP A 356 17.84 7.01 -18.51
C ASP A 356 17.46 7.49 -19.92
N ILE A 357 16.18 7.41 -20.31
CA ILE A 357 15.67 7.93 -21.60
C ILE A 357 15.74 9.45 -21.61
N TYR A 358 15.23 10.07 -20.53
CA TYR A 358 15.21 11.53 -20.41
C TYR A 358 16.61 12.14 -20.47
N MET A 359 17.59 11.53 -19.83
CA MET A 359 18.99 12.02 -19.79
C MET A 359 19.71 11.83 -21.13
N LYS A 360 19.17 11.07 -22.07
CA LYS A 360 19.76 10.87 -23.42
C LYS A 360 19.16 11.81 -24.47
N LYS A 361 18.08 12.53 -24.14
CA LYS A 361 17.51 13.60 -24.99
C LYS A 361 18.34 14.87 -24.86
#